data_473fd36637c99bc179a1bd8a3ed45746
#
_entry.id   473fd36637c99bc179a1bd8a3ed45746
#
_cell.length_a   1.000
_cell.length_b   1.000
_cell.length_c   1.000
_cell.angle_alpha   90.00
_cell.angle_beta   90.00
_cell.angle_gamma   90.00
#
_symmetry.space_group_name_H-M   'P 1'
#
loop_
_entity.id
_entity.type
_entity.pdbx_description
1 polymer ?
#
loop_
_entity_poly.entity_id
_entity_poly.type
_entity_poly.pdbx_seq_one_letter_code
_entity_poly.pdbx_strand_id
1 'polypeptide(L)'
;PHILGPLSPLHRQHTHFSELARECQLFVAFGGLPLRNAQVNGGGANDHMLKYWLEKMQAQGTRFINISPVRNDLSAVESAEWLAVRPGTDTALLLALCYVLINESLYDSGFIASHTVGFAPYRAYLMGESDGVAKTPEWAAAITGIEAQRIAALAREMASQRTMVNISWSIQRARQGEQAYWATVAL
;
A
#
# COMPACT_ATOMS: atom_id res chain seq x y z
N PRO A 1 -6.19 -16.84 -3.73
CA PRO A 1 -7.55 -17.21 -4.15
C PRO A 1 -8.63 -16.87 -3.10
N HIS A 2 -8.31 -16.94 -1.79
CA HIS A 2 -9.30 -16.73 -0.73
C HIS A 2 -9.74 -15.27 -0.54
N ILE A 3 -8.95 -14.29 -0.99
CA ILE A 3 -9.26 -12.86 -0.84
C ILE A 3 -9.62 -12.23 -2.17
N LEU A 4 -8.77 -12.42 -3.15
CA LEU A 4 -8.87 -11.75 -4.45
C LEU A 4 -9.55 -12.62 -5.52
N GLY A 5 -9.98 -13.82 -5.17
CA GLY A 5 -10.51 -14.78 -6.14
C GLY A 5 -9.42 -15.27 -7.11
N PRO A 6 -9.77 -15.54 -8.37
CA PRO A 6 -8.80 -15.98 -9.39
C PRO A 6 -7.72 -14.93 -9.64
N LEU A 7 -6.46 -15.35 -9.80
CA LEU A 7 -5.33 -14.45 -10.08
C LEU A 7 -5.38 -13.82 -11.48
N SER A 8 -6.12 -14.43 -12.42
CA SER A 8 -6.17 -13.97 -13.82
C SER A 8 -6.63 -12.51 -13.98
N PRO A 9 -7.68 -12.02 -13.27
CA PRO A 9 -8.06 -10.61 -13.34
C PRO A 9 -6.98 -9.66 -12.85
N LEU A 10 -6.24 -10.03 -11.78
CA LEU A 10 -5.14 -9.22 -11.26
C LEU A 10 -4.00 -9.04 -12.26
N HIS A 11 -3.79 -10.01 -13.15
CA HIS A 11 -2.75 -9.95 -14.18
C HIS A 11 -3.20 -9.24 -15.46
N ARG A 12 -4.50 -9.12 -15.70
CA ARG A 12 -5.03 -8.65 -16.99
C ARG A 12 -5.90 -7.41 -16.91
N GLN A 13 -6.40 -7.04 -15.73
CA GLN A 13 -7.39 -5.99 -15.53
C GLN A 13 -6.94 -4.94 -14.49
N HIS A 14 -5.62 -4.78 -14.30
CA HIS A 14 -5.10 -3.72 -13.44
C HIS A 14 -5.23 -2.34 -14.11
N THR A 15 -5.28 -1.31 -13.30
CA THR A 15 -5.27 0.08 -13.78
C THR A 15 -3.99 0.36 -14.55
N HIS A 16 -4.12 0.83 -15.77
CA HIS A 16 -2.96 1.14 -16.62
C HIS A 16 -2.26 2.41 -16.13
N PHE A 17 -0.95 2.49 -16.31
CA PHE A 17 -0.14 3.65 -15.90
C PHE A 17 -0.57 4.96 -16.57
N SER A 18 -1.17 4.93 -17.76
CA SER A 18 -1.72 6.13 -18.38
C SER A 18 -2.86 6.75 -17.57
N GLU A 19 -3.70 5.93 -16.95
CA GLU A 19 -4.76 6.39 -16.05
C GLU A 19 -4.18 6.92 -14.73
N LEU A 20 -3.20 6.22 -14.18
CA LEU A 20 -2.48 6.69 -12.98
C LEU A 20 -1.81 8.04 -13.24
N ALA A 21 -1.17 8.21 -14.39
CA ALA A 21 -0.54 9.47 -14.77
C ALA A 21 -1.56 10.62 -14.88
N ARG A 22 -2.82 10.35 -15.23
CA ARG A 22 -3.86 11.36 -15.33
C ARG A 22 -4.53 11.69 -14.01
N GLU A 23 -4.70 10.72 -13.14
CA GLU A 23 -5.63 10.82 -12.01
C GLU A 23 -4.97 10.67 -10.63
N CYS A 24 -3.80 10.01 -10.54
CA CYS A 24 -3.18 9.71 -9.26
C CYS A 24 -2.52 10.94 -8.65
N GLN A 25 -2.90 11.27 -7.41
CA GLN A 25 -2.32 12.38 -6.65
C GLN A 25 -1.26 11.90 -5.66
N LEU A 26 -1.44 10.69 -5.10
CA LEU A 26 -0.52 10.06 -4.17
C LEU A 26 -0.27 8.61 -4.58
N PHE A 27 0.99 8.25 -4.78
CA PHE A 27 1.42 6.89 -5.08
C PHE A 27 2.23 6.32 -3.91
N VAL A 28 1.67 5.33 -3.22
CA VAL A 28 2.31 4.69 -2.06
C VAL A 28 2.82 3.31 -2.46
N ALA A 29 4.14 3.11 -2.44
CA ALA A 29 4.78 1.87 -2.85
C ALA A 29 5.30 1.08 -1.66
N PHE A 30 4.62 0.00 -1.29
CA PHE A 30 5.11 -0.99 -0.33
C PHE A 30 6.08 -1.96 -1.02
N GLY A 31 7.31 -2.04 -0.50
CA GLY A 31 8.39 -2.80 -1.11
C GLY A 31 8.98 -2.14 -2.36
N GLY A 32 8.67 -0.86 -2.57
CA GLY A 32 9.18 -0.08 -3.69
C GLY A 32 8.63 -0.46 -5.07
N LEU A 33 9.24 0.10 -6.11
CA LEU A 33 8.96 -0.20 -7.51
C LEU A 33 10.27 -0.08 -8.32
N PRO A 34 11.24 -0.97 -8.08
CA PRO A 34 12.54 -0.89 -8.73
C PRO A 34 12.43 -1.20 -10.22
N LEU A 35 12.98 -0.33 -11.06
CA LEU A 35 12.92 -0.46 -12.52
C LEU A 35 13.38 -1.84 -13.01
N ARG A 36 14.46 -2.39 -12.40
CA ARG A 36 15.01 -3.70 -12.77
C ARG A 36 14.01 -4.86 -12.66
N ASN A 37 13.04 -4.77 -11.74
CA ASN A 37 12.06 -5.84 -11.50
C ASN A 37 10.71 -5.56 -12.17
N ALA A 38 10.39 -4.31 -12.39
CA ALA A 38 9.08 -3.87 -12.88
C ALA A 38 9.02 -3.73 -14.40
N GLN A 39 10.15 -3.99 -15.09
CA GLN A 39 10.24 -3.95 -16.55
C GLN A 39 10.13 -5.33 -17.22
N VAL A 40 9.73 -6.35 -16.47
CA VAL A 40 9.59 -7.73 -16.98
C VAL A 40 8.20 -8.26 -16.64
N ASN A 41 7.45 -8.64 -17.64
CA ASN A 41 6.17 -9.32 -17.51
C ASN A 41 6.34 -10.84 -17.49
N GLY A 42 5.28 -11.56 -17.09
CA GLY A 42 5.20 -13.00 -17.26
C GLY A 42 5.45 -13.38 -18.72
N GLY A 43 6.50 -14.18 -18.97
CA GLY A 43 6.93 -14.51 -20.33
C GLY A 43 8.08 -13.64 -20.86
N GLY A 44 8.56 -12.64 -20.11
CA GLY A 44 9.75 -11.86 -20.41
C GLY A 44 9.58 -10.69 -21.39
N ALA A 45 8.41 -10.53 -22.00
CA ALA A 45 8.14 -9.41 -22.91
C ALA A 45 7.61 -8.20 -22.13
N ASN A 46 8.17 -7.02 -22.37
CA ASN A 46 7.71 -5.75 -21.81
C ASN A 46 8.06 -4.59 -22.75
N ASP A 47 7.27 -3.55 -22.70
CA ASP A 47 7.48 -2.30 -23.43
C ASP A 47 8.47 -1.33 -22.76
N HIS A 48 8.99 -1.67 -21.58
CA HIS A 48 9.94 -0.87 -20.79
C HIS A 48 9.48 0.57 -20.48
N MET A 49 8.17 0.82 -20.45
CA MET A 49 7.60 2.15 -20.31
C MET A 49 7.47 2.64 -18.85
N LEU A 50 7.82 1.82 -17.85
CA LEU A 50 7.62 2.20 -16.45
C LEU A 50 8.32 3.52 -16.10
N LYS A 51 9.58 3.70 -16.49
CA LYS A 51 10.32 4.94 -16.23
C LYS A 51 9.60 6.16 -16.81
N TYR A 52 9.18 6.07 -18.06
CA TYR A 52 8.42 7.13 -18.75
C TYR A 52 7.14 7.51 -17.99
N TRP A 53 6.39 6.51 -17.53
CA TRP A 53 5.14 6.77 -16.80
C TRP A 53 5.40 7.42 -15.43
N LEU A 54 6.42 6.98 -14.70
CA LEU A 54 6.77 7.59 -13.42
C LEU A 54 7.22 9.04 -13.59
N GLU A 55 8.05 9.33 -14.59
CA GLU A 55 8.44 10.71 -14.93
C GLU A 55 7.23 11.56 -15.30
N LYS A 56 6.28 11.01 -16.05
CA LYS A 56 5.06 11.71 -16.43
C LYS A 56 4.15 12.00 -15.23
N MET A 57 4.00 11.05 -14.31
CA MET A 57 3.26 11.24 -13.06
C MET A 57 3.92 12.34 -12.20
N GLN A 58 5.25 12.33 -12.09
CA GLN A 58 5.98 13.40 -11.37
C GLN A 58 5.74 14.77 -12.00
N ALA A 59 5.83 14.88 -13.32
CA ALA A 59 5.60 16.13 -14.03
C ALA A 59 4.18 16.69 -13.85
N GLN A 60 3.21 15.82 -13.54
CA GLN A 60 1.81 16.18 -13.26
C GLN A 60 1.55 16.43 -11.76
N GLY A 61 2.57 16.34 -10.92
CA GLY A 61 2.48 16.65 -9.50
C GLY A 61 2.08 15.48 -8.60
N THR A 62 2.07 14.23 -9.10
CA THR A 62 1.88 13.05 -8.26
C THR A 62 2.98 12.99 -7.18
N ARG A 63 2.58 12.90 -5.91
CA ARG A 63 3.51 12.64 -4.82
C ARG A 63 3.77 11.13 -4.71
N PHE A 64 5.00 10.79 -4.33
CA PHE A 64 5.41 9.39 -4.17
C PHE A 64 5.93 9.13 -2.77
N ILE A 65 5.51 8.00 -2.20
CA ILE A 65 6.04 7.50 -0.93
C ILE A 65 6.58 6.09 -1.16
N ASN A 66 7.85 5.92 -0.87
CA ASN A 66 8.57 4.64 -0.94
C ASN A 66 8.65 4.03 0.46
N ILE A 67 7.87 3.01 0.73
CA ILE A 67 7.90 2.24 1.98
C ILE A 67 8.71 0.98 1.72
N SER A 68 9.99 1.05 2.00
CA SER A 68 10.94 -0.04 1.75
C SER A 68 12.12 0.04 2.71
N PRO A 69 12.75 -1.09 3.08
CA PRO A 69 14.05 -1.07 3.76
C PRO A 69 15.16 -0.43 2.94
N VAL A 70 15.00 -0.36 1.62
CA VAL A 70 16.01 0.15 0.69
C VAL A 70 15.50 1.41 0.00
N ARG A 71 16.19 2.52 0.21
CA ARG A 71 15.83 3.83 -0.38
C ARG A 71 15.77 3.77 -1.91
N ASN A 72 16.68 3.05 -2.54
CA ASN A 72 16.80 2.97 -4.00
C ASN A 72 15.74 2.07 -4.67
N ASP A 73 14.82 1.48 -3.92
CA ASP A 73 13.74 0.68 -4.51
C ASP A 73 12.68 1.50 -5.25
N LEU A 74 12.79 2.84 -5.22
CA LEU A 74 12.04 3.76 -6.08
C LEU A 74 12.96 4.83 -6.67
N SER A 75 14.13 4.43 -7.16
CA SER A 75 15.17 5.34 -7.67
C SER A 75 14.77 6.14 -8.92
N ALA A 76 13.74 5.73 -9.64
CA ALA A 76 13.21 6.49 -10.78
C ALA A 76 12.48 7.79 -10.36
N VAL A 77 12.22 7.97 -9.07
CA VAL A 77 11.51 9.12 -8.52
C VAL A 77 12.34 9.72 -7.39
N GLU A 78 13.25 10.64 -7.73
CA GLU A 78 14.18 11.25 -6.75
C GLU A 78 13.46 12.02 -5.64
N SER A 79 12.31 12.60 -5.96
CA SER A 79 11.47 13.36 -5.02
C SER A 79 10.63 12.49 -4.08
N ALA A 80 10.68 11.16 -4.21
CA ALA A 80 9.89 10.26 -3.36
C ALA A 80 10.30 10.39 -1.89
N GLU A 81 9.31 10.57 -1.03
CA GLU A 81 9.52 10.42 0.40
C GLU A 81 9.84 8.96 0.72
N TRP A 82 10.93 8.73 1.45
CA TRP A 82 11.32 7.40 1.86
C TRP A 82 10.99 7.13 3.32
N LEU A 83 10.18 6.12 3.56
CA LEU A 83 9.87 5.59 4.88
C LEU A 83 10.60 4.25 5.06
N ALA A 84 11.67 4.26 5.85
CA ALA A 84 12.53 3.11 6.10
C ALA A 84 11.84 2.10 7.03
N VAL A 85 11.02 1.23 6.48
CA VAL A 85 10.32 0.19 7.23
C VAL A 85 11.28 -0.95 7.58
N ARG A 86 11.21 -1.49 8.81
CA ARG A 86 11.94 -2.72 9.16
C ARG A 86 11.44 -3.88 8.29
N PRO A 87 12.35 -4.72 7.74
CA PRO A 87 11.97 -5.83 6.87
C PRO A 87 10.92 -6.76 7.51
N GLY A 88 9.87 -7.11 6.75
CA GLY A 88 8.83 -8.03 7.19
C GLY A 88 7.81 -7.45 8.18
N THR A 89 7.77 -6.14 8.35
CA THR A 89 6.82 -5.48 9.25
C THR A 89 5.73 -4.68 8.54
N ASP A 90 5.63 -4.82 7.23
CA ASP A 90 4.64 -4.12 6.38
C ASP A 90 3.20 -4.34 6.86
N THR A 91 2.88 -5.56 7.32
CA THR A 91 1.55 -5.88 7.87
C THR A 91 1.19 -4.98 9.06
N ALA A 92 2.13 -4.74 9.98
CA ALA A 92 1.86 -3.88 11.13
C ALA A 92 1.58 -2.44 10.72
N LEU A 93 2.32 -1.93 9.72
CA LEU A 93 2.07 -0.61 9.16
C LEU A 93 0.67 -0.52 8.52
N LEU A 94 0.33 -1.49 7.68
CA LEU A 94 -0.97 -1.56 6.99
C LEU A 94 -2.15 -1.63 7.98
N LEU A 95 -2.03 -2.43 9.04
CA LEU A 95 -3.04 -2.50 10.09
C LEU A 95 -3.21 -1.17 10.82
N ALA A 96 -2.13 -0.46 11.10
CA ALA A 96 -2.20 0.86 11.75
C ALA A 96 -2.79 1.93 10.83
N LEU A 97 -2.52 1.89 9.52
CA LEU A 97 -3.21 2.76 8.56
C LEU A 97 -4.72 2.50 8.58
N CYS A 98 -5.14 1.24 8.50
CA CYS A 98 -6.56 0.86 8.62
C CYS A 98 -7.16 1.29 9.97
N TYR A 99 -6.41 1.14 11.07
CA TYR A 99 -6.85 1.62 12.39
C TYR A 99 -7.18 3.11 12.36
N VAL A 100 -6.30 3.95 11.82
CA VAL A 100 -6.51 5.41 11.76
C VAL A 100 -7.74 5.72 10.90
N LEU A 101 -7.86 5.10 9.71
CA LEU A 101 -9.01 5.32 8.82
C LEU A 101 -10.33 5.00 9.49
N ILE A 102 -10.38 3.91 10.26
CA ILE A 102 -11.60 3.49 10.96
C ILE A 102 -11.86 4.36 12.19
N ASN A 103 -10.82 4.62 13.00
CA ASN A 103 -10.94 5.39 14.23
C ASN A 103 -11.36 6.84 13.98
N GLU A 104 -10.92 7.43 12.87
CA GLU A 104 -11.25 8.78 12.46
C GLU A 104 -12.43 8.86 11.47
N SER A 105 -13.08 7.73 11.18
CA SER A 105 -14.21 7.62 10.26
C SER A 105 -13.90 8.17 8.85
N LEU A 106 -12.70 7.91 8.35
CA LEU A 106 -12.22 8.37 7.04
C LEU A 106 -12.51 7.37 5.90
N TYR A 107 -13.32 6.36 6.15
CA TYR A 107 -13.71 5.34 5.17
C TYR A 107 -15.13 5.59 4.63
N ASP A 108 -15.41 5.09 3.42
CA ASP A 108 -16.75 5.12 2.83
C ASP A 108 -17.62 4.01 3.41
N SER A 109 -18.51 4.36 4.33
CA SER A 109 -19.41 3.41 4.97
C SER A 109 -20.42 2.76 4.00
N GLY A 110 -20.83 3.47 2.95
CA GLY A 110 -21.72 2.95 1.92
C GLY A 110 -21.03 1.89 1.06
N PHE A 111 -19.77 2.14 0.67
CA PHE A 111 -18.95 1.15 -0.02
C PHE A 111 -18.71 -0.09 0.85
N ILE A 112 -18.30 0.09 2.11
CA ILE A 112 -18.08 -1.01 3.05
C ILE A 112 -19.33 -1.88 3.19
N ALA A 113 -20.50 -1.27 3.39
CA ALA A 113 -21.74 -2.01 3.58
C ALA A 113 -22.19 -2.81 2.35
N SER A 114 -21.90 -2.33 1.14
CA SER A 114 -22.39 -2.92 -0.10
C SER A 114 -21.38 -3.82 -0.82
N HIS A 115 -20.06 -3.62 -0.62
CA HIS A 115 -19.01 -4.26 -1.40
C HIS A 115 -18.04 -5.10 -0.58
N THR A 116 -18.17 -5.14 0.76
CA THR A 116 -17.25 -5.91 1.60
C THR A 116 -17.99 -6.87 2.53
N VAL A 117 -17.28 -7.87 3.01
CA VAL A 117 -17.72 -8.80 4.05
C VAL A 117 -16.69 -8.87 5.17
N GLY A 118 -17.13 -9.06 6.42
CA GLY A 118 -16.20 -9.23 7.54
C GLY A 118 -15.68 -7.93 8.15
N PHE A 119 -16.24 -6.77 7.83
CA PHE A 119 -15.79 -5.49 8.38
C PHE A 119 -15.91 -5.43 9.92
N ALA A 120 -17.01 -5.88 10.50
CA ALA A 120 -17.21 -5.79 11.95
C ALA A 120 -16.16 -6.58 12.76
N PRO A 121 -15.86 -7.87 12.49
CA PRO A 121 -14.79 -8.57 13.17
C PRO A 121 -13.40 -8.00 12.86
N TYR A 122 -13.16 -7.48 11.65
CA TYR A 122 -11.89 -6.81 11.32
C TYR A 122 -11.70 -5.53 12.13
N ARG A 123 -12.74 -4.69 12.22
CA ARG A 123 -12.74 -3.50 13.07
C ARG A 123 -12.48 -3.88 14.54
N ALA A 124 -13.17 -4.87 15.08
CA ALA A 124 -12.99 -5.33 16.46
C ALA A 124 -11.52 -5.77 16.72
N TYR A 125 -10.90 -6.44 15.75
CA TYR A 125 -9.49 -6.81 15.82
C TYR A 125 -8.56 -5.57 15.81
N LEU A 126 -8.79 -4.62 14.91
CA LEU A 126 -7.99 -3.39 14.84
C LEU A 126 -8.09 -2.55 16.11
N MET A 127 -9.29 -2.44 16.67
CA MET A 127 -9.54 -1.68 17.91
C MET A 127 -9.05 -2.40 19.18
N GLY A 128 -8.56 -3.64 19.07
CA GLY A 128 -8.11 -4.44 20.20
C GLY A 128 -9.24 -5.07 21.00
N GLU A 129 -10.46 -5.07 20.50
CA GLU A 129 -11.62 -5.66 21.18
C GLU A 129 -11.55 -7.20 21.20
N SER A 130 -10.84 -7.82 20.25
CA SER A 130 -10.74 -9.28 20.12
C SER A 130 -9.50 -9.89 20.76
N ASP A 131 -8.39 -9.15 20.85
CA ASP A 131 -7.10 -9.68 21.35
C ASP A 131 -6.44 -8.80 22.44
N GLY A 132 -7.12 -7.74 22.88
CA GLY A 132 -6.63 -6.81 23.89
C GLY A 132 -5.56 -5.83 23.39
N VAL A 133 -5.23 -5.83 22.10
CA VAL A 133 -4.15 -5.01 21.54
C VAL A 133 -4.64 -4.16 20.37
N ALA A 134 -4.90 -2.88 20.61
CA ALA A 134 -5.25 -1.96 19.52
C ALA A 134 -4.05 -1.75 18.57
N LYS A 135 -4.32 -1.75 17.27
CA LYS A 135 -3.29 -1.63 16.22
C LYS A 135 -2.98 -0.16 15.91
N THR A 136 -2.72 0.62 16.96
CA THR A 136 -2.50 2.08 16.88
C THR A 136 -1.22 2.43 16.11
N PRO A 137 -1.05 3.69 15.67
CA PRO A 137 0.21 4.16 15.12
C PRO A 137 1.42 3.93 16.05
N GLU A 138 1.24 4.09 17.37
CA GLU A 138 2.30 3.87 18.37
C GLU A 138 2.69 2.39 18.45
N TRP A 139 1.71 1.49 18.42
CA TRP A 139 1.95 0.05 18.34
C TRP A 139 2.76 -0.30 17.09
N ALA A 140 2.37 0.22 15.93
CA ALA A 140 3.07 -0.02 14.68
C ALA A 140 4.46 0.63 14.66
N ALA A 141 4.63 1.82 15.23
CA ALA A 141 5.92 2.51 15.30
C ALA A 141 6.97 1.68 16.02
N ALA A 142 6.61 1.05 17.15
CA ALA A 142 7.50 0.16 17.90
C ALA A 142 7.98 -1.03 17.04
N ILE A 143 7.13 -1.55 16.15
CA ILE A 143 7.41 -2.70 15.28
C ILE A 143 8.18 -2.26 14.03
N THR A 144 7.68 -1.24 13.33
CA THR A 144 8.14 -0.86 11.98
C THR A 144 9.36 0.07 11.99
N GLY A 145 9.53 0.84 13.05
CA GLY A 145 10.53 1.90 13.14
C GLY A 145 10.10 3.22 12.47
N ILE A 146 8.89 3.30 11.93
CA ILE A 146 8.33 4.54 11.37
C ILE A 146 7.61 5.29 12.50
N GLU A 147 7.82 6.60 12.59
CA GLU A 147 7.22 7.42 13.63
C GLU A 147 5.68 7.38 13.61
N ALA A 148 5.05 7.27 14.78
CA ALA A 148 3.60 7.15 14.91
C ALA A 148 2.86 8.33 14.26
N GLN A 149 3.36 9.55 14.44
CA GLN A 149 2.78 10.75 13.83
C GLN A 149 2.81 10.67 12.30
N ARG A 150 3.90 10.11 11.72
CA ARG A 150 3.99 9.94 10.26
C ARG A 150 3.03 8.89 9.74
N ILE A 151 2.83 7.79 10.49
CA ILE A 151 1.83 6.75 10.15
C ILE A 151 0.43 7.36 10.11
N ALA A 152 0.05 8.10 11.16
CA ALA A 152 -1.26 8.75 11.22
C ALA A 152 -1.45 9.80 10.11
N ALA A 153 -0.43 10.60 9.84
CA ALA A 153 -0.45 11.58 8.75
C ALA A 153 -0.63 10.90 7.38
N LEU A 154 0.08 9.79 7.13
CA LEU A 154 -0.04 9.03 5.88
C LEU A 154 -1.47 8.51 5.66
N ALA A 155 -2.10 7.95 6.69
CA ALA A 155 -3.48 7.48 6.58
C ALA A 155 -4.45 8.61 6.17
N ARG A 156 -4.31 9.79 6.80
CA ARG A 156 -5.14 10.96 6.46
C ARG A 156 -4.87 11.48 5.04
N GLU A 157 -3.59 11.51 4.63
CA GLU A 157 -3.21 11.86 3.26
C GLU A 157 -3.85 10.92 2.24
N MET A 158 -3.79 9.61 2.50
CA MET A 158 -4.39 8.60 1.63
C MET A 158 -5.90 8.77 1.49
N ALA A 159 -6.60 9.10 2.58
CA ALA A 159 -8.04 9.32 2.57
C ALA A 159 -8.47 10.62 1.87
N SER A 160 -7.61 11.63 1.84
CA SER A 160 -7.92 12.97 1.29
C SER A 160 -7.59 13.14 -0.19
N GLN A 161 -6.92 12.16 -0.81
CA GLN A 161 -6.40 12.25 -2.17
C GLN A 161 -6.75 10.99 -2.98
N ARG A 162 -6.67 11.08 -4.32
CA ARG A 162 -6.72 9.90 -5.17
C ARG A 162 -5.42 9.13 -5.05
N THR A 163 -5.46 8.11 -4.20
CA THR A 163 -4.29 7.33 -3.82
C THR A 163 -4.22 6.00 -4.56
N MET A 164 -3.05 5.70 -5.12
CA MET A 164 -2.70 4.35 -5.57
C MET A 164 -1.82 3.67 -4.54
N VAL A 165 -2.24 2.51 -4.09
CA VAL A 165 -1.42 1.63 -3.25
C VAL A 165 -0.84 0.53 -4.11
N ASN A 166 0.49 0.50 -4.19
CA ASN A 166 1.24 -0.53 -4.89
C ASN A 166 1.94 -1.42 -3.87
N ILE A 167 1.86 -2.73 -4.05
CA ILE A 167 2.58 -3.70 -3.22
C ILE A 167 3.47 -4.59 -4.07
N SER A 168 4.75 -4.66 -3.73
CA SER A 168 5.72 -5.50 -4.43
C SER A 168 5.51 -6.98 -4.15
N TRP A 169 5.59 -7.84 -5.18
CA TRP A 169 5.53 -9.29 -5.05
C TRP A 169 6.57 -9.87 -4.07
N SER A 170 7.68 -9.19 -3.87
CA SER A 170 8.74 -9.65 -2.98
C SER A 170 8.32 -9.74 -1.52
N ILE A 171 7.40 -8.91 -1.07
CA ILE A 171 6.93 -8.85 0.33
C ILE A 171 6.34 -10.20 0.77
N GLN A 172 5.64 -10.92 -0.11
CA GLN A 172 5.07 -12.22 0.23
C GLN A 172 6.12 -13.34 0.42
N ARG A 173 7.37 -13.12 0.02
CA ARG A 173 8.46 -14.12 0.12
C ARG A 173 9.12 -14.13 1.50
N ALA A 174 8.36 -13.89 2.55
CA ALA A 174 8.76 -13.93 3.94
C ALA A 174 7.82 -14.86 4.73
N ARG A 175 8.19 -15.17 5.97
CA ARG A 175 7.29 -15.91 6.87
C ARG A 175 5.99 -15.11 7.05
N GLN A 176 4.85 -15.74 6.76
CA GLN A 176 3.51 -15.11 6.80
C GLN A 176 3.40 -13.88 5.86
N GLY A 177 4.16 -13.85 4.78
CA GLY A 177 4.18 -12.72 3.83
C GLY A 177 2.84 -12.46 3.13
N GLU A 178 1.94 -13.45 3.08
CA GLU A 178 0.58 -13.30 2.59
C GLU A 178 -0.25 -12.32 3.43
N GLN A 179 0.09 -12.11 4.70
CA GLN A 179 -0.64 -11.21 5.60
C GLN A 179 -0.55 -9.75 5.14
N ALA A 180 0.60 -9.33 4.58
CA ALA A 180 0.75 -7.99 4.03
C ALA A 180 -0.19 -7.75 2.85
N TYR A 181 -0.38 -8.75 1.99
CA TYR A 181 -1.35 -8.66 0.89
C TYR A 181 -2.80 -8.58 1.38
N TRP A 182 -3.13 -9.35 2.40
CA TRP A 182 -4.45 -9.30 3.03
C TRP A 182 -4.73 -7.92 3.60
N ALA A 183 -3.78 -7.39 4.36
CA ALA A 183 -3.91 -6.06 4.95
C ALA A 183 -3.97 -4.96 3.88
N THR A 184 -3.26 -5.11 2.74
CA THR A 184 -3.32 -4.15 1.63
C THR A 184 -4.70 -4.14 0.96
N VAL A 185 -5.36 -5.29 0.85
CA VAL A 185 -6.73 -5.38 0.28
C VAL A 185 -7.75 -4.78 1.24
N ALA A 186 -7.49 -4.84 2.55
CA ALA A 186 -8.37 -4.28 3.57
C ALA A 186 -8.21 -2.75 3.73
N LEU A 187 -7.06 -2.19 3.30
CA LEU A 187 -6.75 -0.77 3.29
C LEU A 187 -7.45 -0.06 2.13
#